data_bbe53bb4d80f59900f467b3a54f3a36c
#
_entry.id   bbe53bb4d80f59900f467b3a54f3a36c
#
_cell.length_a   1.000
_cell.length_b   1.000
_cell.length_c   1.000
_cell.angle_alpha   90.00
_cell.angle_beta   90.00
_cell.angle_gamma   90.00
#
_symmetry.space_group_name_H-M   'P 1'
#
loop_
_entity.id
_entity.type
_entity.pdbx_description
1 polymer ?
#
loop_
_entity_poly.entity_id
_entity_poly.type
_entity_poly.pdbx_seq_one_letter_code
_entity_poly.pdbx_strand_id
1 'polypeptide(L)'
;MFDKTPLAPADPVFGLIEQYKLDQNPEKINLSVGVYQNEAGQTPVMQAVQQAEQILLDAKGTKSYLPIHGFVPYNELVAELMFGPSHNVIQNKRFATAQTPGGTGALRVAGDLLRTIHSVDTIWICNPTWANHGPIYLAAGLKLEHYDYLNDSNTALDFDRMLTSLADAKAGQAILLHTVCHNPSGFDLSAENWDSLFQLIQDRGLIPIFDFAYQGFAEGLDADAQPIRKYCEKNDAIICQSFSKNFGLYGELSLIHI
;
A
#
# COMPACT_ATOMS: atom_id res chain seq x y z
N MET A 1 7.21 -24.38 -26.85
CA MET A 1 7.57 -23.78 -25.56
C MET A 1 6.32 -23.42 -24.79
N PHE A 2 5.41 -22.63 -25.35
CA PHE A 2 4.18 -22.19 -24.69
C PHE A 2 3.08 -23.24 -24.59
N ASP A 3 3.10 -24.29 -25.42
CA ASP A 3 2.14 -25.42 -25.39
C ASP A 3 2.10 -26.19 -24.06
N LYS A 4 3.14 -26.00 -23.21
CA LYS A 4 3.25 -26.58 -21.87
C LYS A 4 2.89 -25.59 -20.74
N THR A 5 2.57 -24.35 -21.09
CA THR A 5 2.20 -23.33 -20.09
C THR A 5 0.75 -23.57 -19.70
N PRO A 6 0.45 -23.90 -18.43
CA PRO A 6 -0.93 -24.07 -18.01
C PRO A 6 -1.66 -22.72 -18.09
N LEU A 7 -2.93 -22.78 -18.48
CA LEU A 7 -3.78 -21.60 -18.41
C LEU A 7 -3.90 -21.20 -16.92
N ALA A 8 -3.63 -19.94 -16.64
CA ALA A 8 -3.83 -19.42 -15.30
C ALA A 8 -5.31 -19.54 -14.90
N PRO A 9 -5.63 -19.82 -13.63
CA PRO A 9 -7.01 -19.77 -13.18
C PRO A 9 -7.59 -18.38 -13.41
N ALA A 10 -8.89 -18.31 -13.72
CA ALA A 10 -9.58 -17.03 -13.89
C ALA A 10 -9.39 -16.17 -12.63
N ASP A 11 -9.09 -14.89 -12.82
CA ASP A 11 -9.00 -13.96 -11.69
C ASP A 11 -10.37 -13.89 -10.99
N PRO A 12 -10.46 -14.17 -9.69
CA PRO A 12 -11.75 -14.22 -8.99
C PRO A 12 -12.48 -12.88 -8.98
N VAL A 13 -11.78 -11.74 -9.04
CA VAL A 13 -12.37 -10.40 -9.03
C VAL A 13 -12.91 -10.05 -10.41
N PHE A 14 -12.13 -10.23 -11.47
CA PHE A 14 -12.58 -9.94 -12.84
C PHE A 14 -13.71 -10.88 -13.28
N GLY A 15 -13.69 -12.15 -12.84
CA GLY A 15 -14.80 -13.08 -13.07
C GLY A 15 -16.13 -12.60 -12.44
N LEU A 16 -16.08 -11.99 -11.25
CA LEU A 16 -17.26 -11.39 -10.60
C LEU A 16 -17.77 -10.16 -11.37
N ILE A 17 -16.90 -9.36 -11.96
CA ILE A 17 -17.31 -8.20 -12.78
C ILE A 17 -18.11 -8.66 -14.00
N GLU A 18 -17.67 -9.75 -14.66
CA GLU A 18 -18.38 -10.32 -15.79
C GLU A 18 -19.76 -10.88 -15.38
N GLN A 19 -19.80 -11.64 -14.28
CA GLN A 19 -21.05 -12.14 -13.72
C GLN A 19 -22.01 -11.01 -13.37
N TYR A 20 -21.53 -9.94 -12.72
CA TYR A 20 -22.33 -8.76 -12.44
C TYR A 20 -22.92 -8.13 -13.70
N LYS A 21 -22.15 -8.02 -14.77
CA LYS A 21 -22.66 -7.48 -16.05
C LYS A 21 -23.76 -8.34 -16.66
N LEU A 22 -23.66 -9.66 -16.53
CA LEU A 22 -24.64 -10.62 -17.09
C LEU A 22 -25.89 -10.75 -16.22
N ASP A 23 -25.85 -10.45 -14.95
CA ASP A 23 -26.98 -10.48 -14.04
C ASP A 23 -28.02 -9.43 -14.46
N GLN A 24 -29.28 -9.83 -14.63
CA GLN A 24 -30.38 -8.96 -15.03
C GLN A 24 -31.17 -8.37 -13.85
N ASN A 25 -30.79 -8.69 -12.61
CA ASN A 25 -31.46 -8.14 -11.42
C ASN A 25 -31.27 -6.62 -11.37
N PRO A 26 -32.34 -5.79 -11.39
CA PRO A 26 -32.22 -4.34 -11.32
C PRO A 26 -31.73 -3.82 -9.97
N GLU A 27 -31.84 -4.62 -8.90
CA GLU A 27 -31.40 -4.27 -7.54
C GLU A 27 -29.99 -4.78 -7.22
N LYS A 28 -29.26 -5.29 -8.22
CA LYS A 28 -27.89 -5.78 -8.00
C LYS A 28 -26.93 -4.66 -7.57
N ILE A 29 -26.04 -4.99 -6.65
CA ILE A 29 -25.01 -4.08 -6.14
C ILE A 29 -23.62 -4.66 -6.50
N ASN A 30 -22.76 -3.85 -7.08
CA ASN A 30 -21.41 -4.26 -7.43
C ASN A 30 -20.46 -3.99 -6.23
N LEU A 31 -19.98 -5.05 -5.61
CA LEU A 31 -18.98 -5.01 -4.53
C LEU A 31 -17.67 -5.68 -4.94
N SER A 32 -17.44 -5.93 -6.25
CA SER A 32 -16.29 -6.68 -6.72
C SER A 32 -14.99 -5.89 -6.70
N VAL A 33 -15.04 -4.57 -6.93
CA VAL A 33 -13.86 -3.71 -6.99
C VAL A 33 -14.06 -2.47 -6.13
N GLY A 34 -13.12 -2.21 -5.24
CA GLY A 34 -13.10 -1.02 -4.38
C GLY A 34 -12.62 0.22 -5.14
N VAL A 35 -13.47 0.84 -5.94
CA VAL A 35 -13.27 2.15 -6.54
C VAL A 35 -14.31 3.13 -6.01
N TYR A 36 -13.92 4.40 -5.83
CA TYR A 36 -14.89 5.42 -5.47
C TYR A 36 -15.92 5.58 -6.59
N GLN A 37 -17.19 5.60 -6.21
CA GLN A 37 -18.31 5.90 -7.12
C GLN A 37 -19.19 6.99 -6.50
N ASN A 38 -19.67 7.91 -7.34
CA ASN A 38 -20.67 8.89 -6.95
C ASN A 38 -22.06 8.24 -6.87
N GLU A 39 -23.10 9.02 -6.51
CA GLU A 39 -24.48 8.54 -6.41
C GLU A 39 -25.05 7.98 -7.75
N ALA A 40 -24.47 8.38 -8.87
CA ALA A 40 -24.82 7.88 -10.21
C ALA A 40 -24.03 6.61 -10.60
N GLY A 41 -23.22 6.03 -9.69
CA GLY A 41 -22.39 4.85 -9.96
C GLY A 41 -21.20 5.13 -10.90
N GLN A 42 -20.79 6.37 -11.03
CA GLN A 42 -19.66 6.78 -11.88
C GLN A 42 -18.42 7.05 -11.04
N THR A 43 -17.25 6.72 -11.56
CA THR A 43 -15.95 7.11 -10.99
C THR A 43 -15.51 8.43 -11.63
N PRO A 44 -15.73 9.59 -10.99
CA PRO A 44 -15.38 10.89 -11.55
C PRO A 44 -13.87 11.10 -11.55
N VAL A 45 -13.37 11.79 -12.56
CA VAL A 45 -12.01 12.32 -12.54
C VAL A 45 -12.02 13.58 -11.67
N MET A 46 -11.11 13.65 -10.71
CA MET A 46 -11.00 14.81 -9.81
C MET A 46 -10.64 16.09 -10.58
N GLN A 47 -11.21 17.21 -10.20
CA GLN A 47 -10.91 18.48 -10.85
C GLN A 47 -9.42 18.84 -10.80
N ALA A 48 -8.74 18.53 -9.70
CA ALA A 48 -7.30 18.74 -9.58
C ALA A 48 -6.49 17.91 -10.60
N VAL A 49 -6.93 16.67 -10.87
CA VAL A 49 -6.31 15.81 -11.90
C VAL A 49 -6.51 16.39 -13.28
N GLN A 50 -7.74 16.81 -13.64
CA GLN A 50 -8.02 17.43 -14.94
C GLN A 50 -7.18 18.70 -15.15
N GLN A 51 -7.04 19.53 -14.13
CA GLN A 51 -6.20 20.72 -14.19
C GLN A 51 -4.72 20.39 -14.36
N ALA A 52 -4.22 19.36 -13.66
CA ALA A 52 -2.84 18.90 -13.79
C ALA A 52 -2.56 18.36 -15.19
N GLU A 53 -3.48 17.55 -15.77
CA GLU A 53 -3.38 17.06 -17.14
C GLU A 53 -3.29 18.22 -18.15
N GLN A 54 -4.12 19.26 -18.00
CA GLN A 54 -4.06 20.42 -18.87
C GLN A 54 -2.74 21.18 -18.74
N ILE A 55 -2.23 21.36 -17.51
CA ILE A 55 -0.92 21.99 -17.28
C ILE A 55 0.20 21.19 -17.96
N LEU A 56 0.18 19.86 -17.83
CA LEU A 56 1.16 18.98 -18.46
C LEU A 56 1.09 19.04 -19.99
N LEU A 57 -0.12 19.11 -20.55
CA LEU A 57 -0.32 19.23 -21.99
C LEU A 57 0.22 20.56 -22.52
N ASP A 58 -0.07 21.66 -21.82
CA ASP A 58 0.36 23.03 -22.22
C ASP A 58 1.87 23.22 -22.07
N ALA A 59 2.49 22.61 -21.06
CA ALA A 59 3.93 22.69 -20.81
C ALA A 59 4.77 22.05 -21.93
N LYS A 60 4.19 21.17 -22.77
CA LYS A 60 4.89 20.49 -23.87
C LYS A 60 6.25 19.89 -23.45
N GLY A 61 6.29 19.32 -22.25
CA GLY A 61 7.49 18.77 -21.64
C GLY A 61 8.16 17.69 -22.51
N THR A 62 9.43 17.49 -22.29
CA THR A 62 10.18 16.42 -22.94
C THR A 62 9.63 15.04 -22.54
N LYS A 63 9.75 14.06 -23.45
CA LYS A 63 9.48 12.64 -23.19
C LYS A 63 10.78 11.84 -23.04
N SER A 64 11.87 12.52 -22.68
CA SER A 64 13.16 11.87 -22.42
C SER A 64 13.09 10.95 -21.19
N TYR A 65 14.08 10.06 -21.06
CA TYR A 65 14.18 9.19 -19.90
C TYR A 65 14.27 9.98 -18.60
N LEU A 66 13.55 9.49 -17.57
CA LEU A 66 13.69 9.97 -16.20
C LEU A 66 14.93 9.35 -15.55
N PRO A 67 15.44 9.94 -14.46
CA PRO A 67 16.41 9.29 -13.58
C PRO A 67 15.87 7.94 -13.04
N ILE A 68 16.77 7.05 -12.61
CA ILE A 68 16.38 5.71 -12.11
C ILE A 68 15.36 5.79 -10.96
N HIS A 69 15.47 6.79 -10.10
CA HIS A 69 14.53 7.00 -8.98
C HIS A 69 13.25 7.77 -9.38
N GLY A 70 13.07 8.10 -10.66
CA GLY A 70 11.87 8.77 -11.16
C GLY A 70 12.01 10.30 -11.24
N PHE A 71 10.87 10.99 -11.29
CA PHE A 71 10.80 12.44 -11.43
C PHE A 71 11.07 13.14 -10.08
N VAL A 72 12.17 13.87 -10.00
CA VAL A 72 12.65 14.48 -8.75
C VAL A 72 11.60 15.35 -8.05
N PRO A 73 10.90 16.30 -8.73
CA PRO A 73 9.86 17.08 -8.07
C PRO A 73 8.71 16.25 -7.50
N TYR A 74 8.34 15.15 -8.17
CA TYR A 74 7.35 14.21 -7.64
C TYR A 74 7.84 13.57 -6.34
N ASN A 75 9.07 13.10 -6.30
CA ASN A 75 9.65 12.45 -5.13
C ASN A 75 9.71 13.41 -3.92
N GLU A 76 10.04 14.67 -4.14
CA GLU A 76 10.07 15.71 -3.11
C GLU A 76 8.67 16.02 -2.58
N LEU A 77 7.67 16.20 -3.47
CA LEU A 77 6.29 16.46 -3.09
C LEU A 77 5.65 15.28 -2.35
N VAL A 78 5.96 14.05 -2.74
CA VAL A 78 5.49 12.85 -2.03
C VAL A 78 6.05 12.80 -0.60
N ALA A 79 7.35 13.07 -0.43
CA ALA A 79 7.95 13.11 0.89
C ALA A 79 7.37 14.25 1.74
N GLU A 80 7.13 15.42 1.16
CA GLU A 80 6.51 16.55 1.84
C GLU A 80 5.06 16.26 2.24
N LEU A 81 4.27 15.64 1.37
CA LEU A 81 2.90 15.20 1.68
C LEU A 81 2.89 14.20 2.83
N MET A 82 3.82 13.25 2.82
CA MET A 82 3.93 12.23 3.85
C MET A 82 4.29 12.82 5.21
N PHE A 83 5.36 13.61 5.27
CA PHE A 83 5.95 14.04 6.54
C PHE A 83 5.54 15.46 6.96
N GLY A 84 5.15 16.30 6.02
CA GLY A 84 5.00 17.74 6.23
C GLY A 84 6.37 18.47 6.23
N PRO A 85 6.39 19.76 5.86
CA PRO A 85 7.65 20.49 5.62
C PRO A 85 8.48 20.70 6.89
N SER A 86 7.90 20.66 8.08
CA SER A 86 8.58 20.88 9.35
C SER A 86 9.10 19.60 10.02
N HIS A 87 8.77 18.43 9.52
CA HIS A 87 9.19 17.16 10.11
C HIS A 87 10.71 16.97 9.99
N ASN A 88 11.33 16.34 10.99
CA ASN A 88 12.78 16.17 11.05
C ASN A 88 13.35 15.31 9.90
N VAL A 89 12.56 14.41 9.33
CA VAL A 89 12.91 13.61 8.14
C VAL A 89 13.18 14.54 6.96
N ILE A 90 12.32 15.53 6.74
CA ILE A 90 12.47 16.53 5.66
C ILE A 90 13.61 17.49 5.97
N GLN A 91 13.61 18.07 7.17
CA GLN A 91 14.62 19.06 7.59
C GLN A 91 16.05 18.51 7.53
N ASN A 92 16.24 17.25 7.90
CA ASN A 92 17.54 16.60 7.93
C ASN A 92 17.81 15.77 6.66
N LYS A 93 16.93 15.81 5.66
CA LYS A 93 17.05 15.03 4.40
C LYS A 93 17.26 13.53 4.64
N ARG A 94 16.58 12.98 5.64
CA ARG A 94 16.65 11.56 6.03
C ARG A 94 15.68 10.70 5.23
N PHE A 95 15.54 10.92 3.93
CA PHE A 95 14.66 10.14 3.09
C PHE A 95 15.29 9.89 1.72
N ALA A 96 14.88 8.80 1.10
CA ALA A 96 15.07 8.54 -0.31
C ALA A 96 13.73 8.07 -0.88
N THR A 97 13.31 8.66 -1.99
CA THR A 97 12.05 8.30 -2.66
C THR A 97 12.34 7.79 -4.05
N ALA A 98 11.65 6.72 -4.43
CA ALA A 98 11.67 6.19 -5.78
C ALA A 98 10.25 6.09 -6.32
N GLN A 99 10.02 6.62 -7.52
CA GLN A 99 8.76 6.49 -8.24
C GLN A 99 8.66 5.10 -8.86
N THR A 100 7.53 4.44 -8.66
CA THR A 100 7.26 3.08 -9.14
C THR A 100 5.90 3.00 -9.84
N PRO A 101 5.64 1.95 -10.64
CA PRO A 101 4.32 1.71 -11.20
C PRO A 101 3.31 1.33 -10.09
N GLY A 102 2.71 2.35 -9.45
CA GLY A 102 1.71 2.20 -8.40
C GLY A 102 2.22 1.51 -7.12
N GLY A 103 1.30 1.25 -6.17
CA GLY A 103 1.62 0.62 -4.88
C GLY A 103 2.18 -0.80 -5.00
N THR A 104 1.70 -1.60 -5.96
CA THR A 104 2.23 -2.94 -6.24
C THR A 104 3.71 -2.90 -6.60
N GLY A 105 4.11 -1.93 -7.46
CA GLY A 105 5.50 -1.71 -7.80
C GLY A 105 6.34 -1.30 -6.59
N ALA A 106 5.80 -0.42 -5.73
CA ALA A 106 6.46 0.01 -4.50
C ALA A 106 6.71 -1.17 -3.54
N LEU A 107 5.68 -1.97 -3.27
CA LEU A 107 5.79 -3.17 -2.42
C LEU A 107 6.77 -4.19 -2.98
N ARG A 108 6.81 -4.38 -4.31
CA ARG A 108 7.77 -5.27 -4.94
C ARG A 108 9.20 -4.77 -4.79
N VAL A 109 9.46 -3.49 -5.07
CA VAL A 109 10.79 -2.87 -4.89
C VAL A 109 11.22 -2.94 -3.43
N ALA A 110 10.31 -2.71 -2.48
CA ALA A 110 10.58 -2.90 -1.06
C ALA A 110 11.00 -4.34 -0.73
N GLY A 111 10.29 -5.33 -1.27
CA GLY A 111 10.64 -6.74 -1.10
C GLY A 111 12.00 -7.09 -1.68
N ASP A 112 12.32 -6.62 -2.88
CA ASP A 112 13.62 -6.84 -3.52
C ASP A 112 14.76 -6.16 -2.74
N LEU A 113 14.53 -4.93 -2.24
CA LEU A 113 15.49 -4.21 -1.38
C LEU A 113 15.80 -5.00 -0.10
N LEU A 114 14.76 -5.45 0.59
CA LEU A 114 14.91 -6.24 1.80
C LEU A 114 15.67 -7.55 1.53
N ARG A 115 15.29 -8.26 0.49
CA ARG A 115 15.89 -9.56 0.17
C ARG A 115 17.33 -9.45 -0.29
N THR A 116 17.62 -8.50 -1.22
CA THR A 116 18.92 -8.43 -1.91
C THR A 116 19.96 -7.60 -1.16
N ILE A 117 19.55 -6.52 -0.51
CA ILE A 117 20.47 -5.59 0.16
C ILE A 117 20.57 -5.86 1.66
N HIS A 118 19.43 -6.10 2.30
CA HIS A 118 19.39 -6.31 3.76
C HIS A 118 19.39 -7.77 4.18
N SER A 119 19.39 -8.70 3.22
CA SER A 119 19.42 -10.17 3.46
C SER A 119 18.27 -10.66 4.34
N VAL A 120 17.14 -9.94 4.33
CA VAL A 120 15.89 -10.37 4.99
C VAL A 120 15.36 -11.59 4.26
N ASP A 121 14.99 -12.63 4.98
CA ASP A 121 14.44 -13.85 4.40
C ASP A 121 12.94 -14.04 4.68
N THR A 122 12.38 -13.33 5.65
CA THR A 122 11.02 -13.52 6.16
C THR A 122 10.32 -12.18 6.34
N ILE A 123 9.06 -12.13 5.93
CA ILE A 123 8.15 -11.02 6.17
C ILE A 123 6.87 -11.50 6.84
N TRP A 124 6.45 -10.80 7.87
CA TRP A 124 5.18 -10.98 8.56
C TRP A 124 4.10 -10.15 7.90
N ILE A 125 2.99 -10.77 7.50
CA ILE A 125 1.81 -10.10 6.93
C ILE A 125 0.58 -10.42 7.77
N CYS A 126 -0.39 -9.50 7.85
CA CYS A 126 -1.61 -9.74 8.63
C CYS A 126 -2.50 -10.80 7.99
N ASN A 127 -3.31 -11.44 8.81
CA ASN A 127 -4.38 -12.35 8.37
C ASN A 127 -5.72 -11.86 8.95
N PRO A 128 -6.69 -11.42 8.10
CA PRO A 128 -6.60 -11.31 6.63
C PRO A 128 -5.74 -10.13 6.16
N THR A 129 -5.37 -10.13 4.87
CA THR A 129 -4.66 -9.03 4.22
C THR A 129 -5.10 -8.87 2.77
N TRP A 130 -4.67 -7.80 2.09
CA TRP A 130 -4.86 -7.66 0.65
C TRP A 130 -4.22 -8.84 -0.11
N ALA A 131 -5.02 -9.46 -0.99
CA ALA A 131 -4.67 -10.74 -1.61
C ALA A 131 -3.32 -10.74 -2.36
N ASN A 132 -2.86 -9.56 -2.85
CA ASN A 132 -1.62 -9.47 -3.59
C ASN A 132 -0.36 -9.35 -2.70
N HIS A 133 -0.47 -9.10 -1.41
CA HIS A 133 0.70 -9.01 -0.52
C HIS A 133 1.53 -10.30 -0.56
N GLY A 134 0.88 -11.45 -0.37
CA GLY A 134 1.55 -12.74 -0.41
C GLY A 134 2.30 -13.00 -1.72
N PRO A 135 1.63 -12.96 -2.89
CA PRO A 135 2.28 -13.14 -4.18
C PRO A 135 3.42 -12.18 -4.47
N ILE A 136 3.32 -10.89 -4.08
CA ILE A 136 4.37 -9.89 -4.30
C ILE A 136 5.64 -10.29 -3.54
N TYR A 137 5.54 -10.60 -2.25
CA TYR A 137 6.71 -10.90 -1.44
C TYR A 137 7.29 -12.30 -1.69
N LEU A 138 6.45 -13.29 -2.01
CA LEU A 138 6.93 -14.58 -2.50
C LEU A 138 7.73 -14.44 -3.80
N ALA A 139 7.25 -13.61 -4.74
CA ALA A 139 7.96 -13.33 -5.97
C ALA A 139 9.28 -12.56 -5.76
N ALA A 140 9.40 -11.80 -4.66
CA ALA A 140 10.65 -11.18 -4.23
C ALA A 140 11.60 -12.16 -3.52
N GLY A 141 11.18 -13.40 -3.31
CA GLY A 141 11.99 -14.46 -2.67
C GLY A 141 11.97 -14.42 -1.13
N LEU A 142 10.98 -13.77 -0.54
CA LEU A 142 10.75 -13.76 0.92
C LEU A 142 9.85 -14.93 1.33
N LYS A 143 10.05 -15.45 2.52
CA LYS A 143 9.13 -16.35 3.20
C LYS A 143 8.04 -15.55 3.88
N LEU A 144 6.82 -16.07 3.88
CA LEU A 144 5.68 -15.45 4.54
C LEU A 144 5.46 -16.09 5.91
N GLU A 145 5.33 -15.25 6.92
CA GLU A 145 4.73 -15.58 8.20
C GLU A 145 3.49 -14.70 8.39
N HIS A 146 2.57 -15.16 9.24
CA HIS A 146 1.30 -14.48 9.42
C HIS A 146 1.10 -14.08 10.88
N TYR A 147 0.58 -12.87 11.08
CA TYR A 147 0.07 -12.45 12.38
C TYR A 147 -1.44 -12.24 12.32
N ASP A 148 -2.11 -12.59 13.40
CA ASP A 148 -3.55 -12.42 13.52
C ASP A 148 -3.91 -10.94 13.64
N TYR A 149 -5.01 -10.54 13.04
CA TYR A 149 -5.47 -9.14 13.04
C TYR A 149 -6.88 -9.00 13.62
N LEU A 150 -7.73 -9.99 13.37
CA LEU A 150 -9.13 -9.99 13.78
C LEU A 150 -9.42 -11.03 14.86
N ASN A 151 -10.51 -10.82 15.56
CA ASN A 151 -11.09 -11.83 16.46
C ASN A 151 -11.63 -13.04 15.67
N ASP A 152 -11.98 -14.12 16.37
CA ASP A 152 -12.44 -15.38 15.75
C ASP A 152 -13.69 -15.22 14.88
N SER A 153 -14.54 -14.24 15.17
CA SER A 153 -15.73 -13.94 14.37
C SER A 153 -15.48 -12.99 13.19
N ASN A 154 -14.27 -12.47 13.03
CA ASN A 154 -13.88 -11.46 12.03
C ASN A 154 -14.72 -10.16 12.10
N THR A 155 -15.20 -9.79 13.27
CA THR A 155 -16.07 -8.63 13.47
C THR A 155 -15.41 -7.46 14.19
N ALA A 156 -14.17 -7.62 14.64
CA ALA A 156 -13.40 -6.57 15.30
C ALA A 156 -11.89 -6.86 15.21
N LEU A 157 -11.09 -5.80 15.31
CA LEU A 157 -9.65 -5.91 15.57
C LEU A 157 -9.44 -6.60 16.93
N ASP A 158 -8.49 -7.55 16.97
CA ASP A 158 -8.01 -8.18 18.21
C ASP A 158 -6.52 -7.87 18.39
N PHE A 159 -6.24 -6.76 19.03
CA PHE A 159 -4.87 -6.26 19.18
C PHE A 159 -4.00 -7.14 20.08
N ASP A 160 -4.57 -7.71 21.14
CA ASP A 160 -3.83 -8.62 22.02
C ASP A 160 -3.42 -9.90 21.30
N ARG A 161 -4.32 -10.42 20.48
CA ARG A 161 -4.02 -11.56 19.61
C ARG A 161 -2.94 -11.23 18.56
N MET A 162 -3.01 -10.03 17.97
CA MET A 162 -1.96 -9.54 17.07
C MET A 162 -0.60 -9.54 17.74
N LEU A 163 -0.48 -8.95 18.93
CA LEU A 163 0.80 -8.92 19.67
C LEU A 163 1.27 -10.33 20.04
N THR A 164 0.35 -11.22 20.44
CA THR A 164 0.66 -12.60 20.79
C THR A 164 1.22 -13.37 19.59
N SER A 165 0.59 -13.24 18.42
CA SER A 165 1.06 -13.92 17.20
C SER A 165 2.41 -13.39 16.70
N LEU A 166 2.75 -12.14 16.98
CA LEU A 166 4.06 -11.56 16.69
C LEU A 166 5.16 -11.95 17.71
N ALA A 167 4.80 -12.70 18.76
CA ALA A 167 5.76 -13.09 19.79
C ALA A 167 6.92 -13.96 19.25
N ASP A 168 6.72 -14.69 18.16
CA ASP A 168 7.71 -15.54 17.52
C ASP A 168 8.56 -14.81 16.46
N ALA A 169 8.24 -13.56 16.15
CA ALA A 169 8.98 -12.75 15.19
C ALA A 169 10.42 -12.47 15.69
N LYS A 170 11.39 -12.61 14.80
CA LYS A 170 12.83 -12.54 15.11
C LYS A 170 13.45 -11.27 14.56
N ALA A 171 14.48 -10.80 15.22
CA ALA A 171 15.25 -9.63 14.79
C ALA A 171 15.72 -9.79 13.32
N GLY A 172 15.62 -8.70 12.57
CA GLY A 172 15.98 -8.66 11.16
C GLY A 172 14.89 -9.19 10.21
N GLN A 173 13.76 -9.69 10.72
CA GLN A 173 12.60 -9.98 9.88
C GLN A 173 11.80 -8.70 9.59
N ALA A 174 11.07 -8.69 8.47
CA ALA A 174 10.22 -7.56 8.11
C ALA A 174 8.78 -7.78 8.62
N ILE A 175 8.07 -6.67 8.83
CA ILE A 175 6.64 -6.67 9.12
C ILE A 175 5.92 -5.67 8.20
N LEU A 176 4.86 -6.13 7.52
CA LEU A 176 4.00 -5.30 6.70
C LEU A 176 2.80 -4.81 7.51
N LEU A 177 2.57 -3.52 7.48
CA LEU A 177 1.53 -2.83 8.24
C LEU A 177 0.64 -2.02 7.29
N HIS A 178 -0.67 -2.21 7.34
CA HIS A 178 -1.60 -1.26 6.72
C HIS A 178 -1.68 -0.03 7.62
N THR A 179 -1.44 1.15 7.07
CA THR A 179 -1.39 2.37 7.88
C THR A 179 -2.79 2.81 8.29
N VAL A 180 -3.72 2.87 7.35
CA VAL A 180 -5.14 3.18 7.56
C VAL A 180 -6.00 2.42 6.54
N CYS A 181 -7.29 2.33 6.80
CA CYS A 181 -8.27 1.67 5.94
C CYS A 181 -7.85 0.23 5.63
N HIS A 182 -7.60 -0.55 6.68
CA HIS A 182 -7.10 -1.92 6.55
C HIS A 182 -7.92 -2.75 5.56
N ASN A 183 -7.27 -3.25 4.54
CA ASN A 183 -7.91 -4.06 3.49
C ASN A 183 -7.68 -5.56 3.76
N PRO A 184 -8.73 -6.39 4.02
CA PRO A 184 -10.13 -6.11 3.68
C PRO A 184 -11.05 -5.69 4.83
N SER A 185 -10.58 -5.60 6.08
CA SER A 185 -11.49 -5.54 7.24
C SER A 185 -12.10 -4.17 7.53
N GLY A 186 -11.42 -3.07 7.15
CA GLY A 186 -11.81 -1.72 7.49
C GLY A 186 -11.60 -1.35 8.98
N PHE A 187 -10.98 -2.23 9.77
CA PHE A 187 -10.63 -1.93 11.17
C PHE A 187 -9.20 -1.42 11.24
N ASP A 188 -9.00 -0.26 11.85
CA ASP A 188 -7.69 0.37 11.99
C ASP A 188 -7.20 0.36 13.43
N LEU A 189 -5.89 0.45 13.61
CA LEU A 189 -5.24 0.56 14.92
C LEU A 189 -5.50 1.93 15.54
N SER A 190 -5.81 1.98 16.84
CA SER A 190 -5.84 3.23 17.59
C SER A 190 -4.42 3.82 17.78
N ALA A 191 -4.34 5.06 18.23
CA ALA A 191 -3.06 5.70 18.54
C ALA A 191 -2.28 4.93 19.61
N GLU A 192 -2.97 4.40 20.63
CA GLU A 192 -2.37 3.59 21.70
C GLU A 192 -1.90 2.23 21.18
N ASN A 193 -2.65 1.61 20.25
CA ASN A 193 -2.23 0.38 19.59
C ASN A 193 -0.96 0.60 18.78
N TRP A 194 -0.89 1.71 18.04
CA TRP A 194 0.32 2.07 17.30
C TRP A 194 1.54 2.23 18.22
N ASP A 195 1.40 2.89 19.37
CA ASP A 195 2.49 3.07 20.32
C ASP A 195 3.01 1.73 20.85
N SER A 196 2.10 0.84 21.23
CA SER A 196 2.44 -0.49 21.71
C SER A 196 3.09 -1.35 20.62
N LEU A 197 2.60 -1.26 19.40
CA LEU A 197 3.17 -1.97 18.25
C LEU A 197 4.56 -1.45 17.90
N PHE A 198 4.78 -0.14 17.94
CA PHE A 198 6.11 0.46 17.71
C PHE A 198 7.12 0.01 18.73
N GLN A 199 6.72 -0.09 20.01
CA GLN A 199 7.58 -0.63 21.04
C GLN A 199 7.94 -2.10 20.76
N LEU A 200 6.97 -2.93 20.39
CA LEU A 200 7.23 -4.33 20.01
C LEU A 200 8.18 -4.43 18.81
N ILE A 201 7.98 -3.62 17.76
CA ILE A 201 8.85 -3.60 16.57
C ILE A 201 10.28 -3.27 16.96
N GLN A 202 10.49 -2.29 17.83
CA GLN A 202 11.83 -1.89 18.31
C GLN A 202 12.45 -2.97 19.18
N ASP A 203 11.72 -3.48 20.16
CA ASP A 203 12.20 -4.51 21.10
C ASP A 203 12.59 -5.81 20.39
N ARG A 204 11.88 -6.12 19.31
CA ARG A 204 12.14 -7.30 18.47
C ARG A 204 13.15 -7.05 17.36
N GLY A 205 13.48 -5.80 17.06
CA GLY A 205 14.37 -5.46 15.95
C GLY A 205 13.78 -5.82 14.59
N LEU A 206 12.46 -5.61 14.41
CA LEU A 206 11.75 -5.83 13.15
C LEU A 206 11.92 -4.64 12.21
N ILE A 207 11.82 -4.88 10.92
CA ILE A 207 11.90 -3.85 9.88
C ILE A 207 10.47 -3.56 9.39
N PRO A 208 9.87 -2.41 9.72
CA PRO A 208 8.52 -2.10 9.32
C PRO A 208 8.46 -1.63 7.86
N ILE A 209 7.42 -2.13 7.17
CA ILE A 209 6.95 -1.65 5.88
C ILE A 209 5.53 -1.13 6.09
N PHE A 210 5.30 0.13 5.77
CA PHE A 210 3.97 0.72 5.80
C PHE A 210 3.36 0.69 4.40
N ASP A 211 2.26 -0.05 4.23
CA ASP A 211 1.41 0.07 3.05
C ASP A 211 0.42 1.22 3.28
N PHE A 212 0.57 2.28 2.50
CA PHE A 212 -0.18 3.51 2.67
C PHE A 212 -0.93 3.90 1.38
N ALA A 213 -1.84 3.04 0.96
CA ALA A 213 -2.61 3.22 -0.26
C ALA A 213 -3.80 4.19 -0.11
N TYR A 214 -4.19 4.55 1.13
CA TYR A 214 -5.45 5.22 1.42
C TYR A 214 -5.31 6.52 2.21
N GLN A 215 -4.21 7.23 2.10
CA GLN A 215 -4.02 8.52 2.77
C GLN A 215 -5.15 9.50 2.42
N GLY A 216 -5.82 10.02 3.43
CA GLY A 216 -6.94 10.95 3.31
C GLY A 216 -8.33 10.32 3.33
N PHE A 217 -8.43 8.98 3.44
CA PHE A 217 -9.71 8.27 3.44
C PHE A 217 -10.27 7.94 4.83
N ALA A 218 -9.44 7.98 5.88
CA ALA A 218 -9.91 7.76 7.25
C ALA A 218 -10.27 9.09 7.92
N GLU A 219 -9.30 9.75 8.55
CA GLU A 219 -9.51 10.98 9.33
C GLU A 219 -8.97 12.23 8.61
N GLY A 220 -8.31 12.06 7.47
CA GLY A 220 -7.74 13.13 6.65
C GLY A 220 -6.24 12.99 6.40
N LEU A 221 -5.73 13.78 5.46
CA LEU A 221 -4.36 13.65 4.95
C LEU A 221 -3.29 13.66 6.05
N ASP A 222 -3.42 14.57 7.02
CA ASP A 222 -2.43 14.72 8.09
C ASP A 222 -2.64 13.70 9.21
N ALA A 223 -3.88 13.45 9.60
CA ALA A 223 -4.20 12.49 10.66
C ALA A 223 -3.79 11.08 10.26
N ASP A 224 -4.08 10.67 9.03
CA ASP A 224 -3.76 9.33 8.52
C ASP A 224 -2.25 9.06 8.44
N ALA A 225 -1.44 10.12 8.27
CA ALA A 225 0.02 10.00 8.24
C ALA A 225 0.68 9.99 9.63
N GLN A 226 -0.06 10.29 10.70
CA GLN A 226 0.52 10.43 12.05
C GLN A 226 1.29 9.19 12.55
N PRO A 227 0.80 7.95 12.36
CA PRO A 227 1.55 6.77 12.80
C PRO A 227 2.94 6.70 12.17
N ILE A 228 3.03 6.92 10.86
CA ILE A 228 4.32 6.93 10.13
C ILE A 228 5.21 8.07 10.61
N ARG A 229 4.66 9.29 10.70
CA ARG A 229 5.40 10.47 11.17
C ARG A 229 6.01 10.22 12.54
N LYS A 230 5.20 9.74 13.49
CA LYS A 230 5.63 9.44 14.86
C LYS A 230 6.74 8.40 14.89
N TYR A 231 6.59 7.32 14.13
CA TYR A 231 7.62 6.28 14.07
C TYR A 231 8.93 6.81 13.49
N CYS A 232 8.86 7.54 12.38
CA CYS A 232 10.02 8.06 11.66
C CYS A 232 10.69 9.25 12.32
N GLU A 233 10.17 9.81 13.42
CA GLU A 233 10.91 10.80 14.21
C GLU A 233 12.29 10.27 14.65
N LYS A 234 12.36 8.99 15.02
CA LYS A 234 13.56 8.37 15.61
C LYS A 234 14.00 7.09 14.93
N ASN A 235 13.19 6.52 14.06
CA ASN A 235 13.41 5.21 13.45
C ASN A 235 13.37 5.29 11.94
N ASP A 236 13.88 4.26 11.28
CA ASP A 236 13.81 4.09 9.84
C ASP A 236 12.69 3.11 9.47
N ALA A 237 12.04 3.35 8.33
CA ALA A 237 10.98 2.51 7.81
C ALA A 237 10.94 2.53 6.29
N ILE A 238 10.33 1.52 5.68
CA ILE A 238 9.96 1.54 4.27
C ILE A 238 8.49 1.95 4.16
N ILE A 239 8.18 2.90 3.29
CA ILE A 239 6.81 3.38 3.09
C ILE A 239 6.44 3.17 1.63
N CYS A 240 5.38 2.40 1.39
CA CYS A 240 4.82 2.13 0.08
C CYS A 240 3.52 2.92 -0.08
N GLN A 241 3.61 4.09 -0.70
CA GLN A 241 2.48 4.98 -0.92
C GLN A 241 1.94 4.84 -2.34
N SER A 242 0.63 5.03 -2.52
CA SER A 242 -0.03 5.00 -3.82
C SER A 242 -1.04 6.12 -3.96
N PHE A 243 -1.14 6.67 -5.16
CA PHE A 243 -2.12 7.71 -5.52
C PHE A 243 -3.28 7.18 -6.37
N SER A 244 -3.35 5.86 -6.56
CA SER A 244 -4.43 5.23 -7.33
C SER A 244 -5.81 5.48 -6.74
N LYS A 245 -5.92 5.53 -5.40
CA LYS A 245 -7.19 5.70 -4.69
C LYS A 245 -7.47 7.18 -4.40
N ASN A 246 -6.57 7.84 -3.67
CA ASN A 246 -6.81 9.20 -3.18
C ASN A 246 -6.86 10.29 -4.27
N PHE A 247 -6.27 10.05 -5.43
CA PHE A 247 -6.46 10.89 -6.63
C PHE A 247 -7.38 10.28 -7.69
N GLY A 248 -7.92 9.08 -7.45
CA GLY A 248 -8.76 8.39 -8.44
C GLY A 248 -8.03 7.99 -9.72
N LEU A 249 -6.71 7.78 -9.64
CA LEU A 249 -5.83 7.46 -10.77
C LEU A 249 -5.73 5.94 -10.98
N TYR A 250 -6.84 5.22 -10.87
CA TYR A 250 -6.86 3.75 -10.99
C TYR A 250 -6.37 3.24 -12.35
N GLY A 251 -6.64 3.99 -13.42
CA GLY A 251 -6.26 3.65 -14.79
C GLY A 251 -4.84 4.03 -15.17
N GLU A 252 -4.14 4.81 -14.34
CA GLU A 252 -2.75 5.22 -14.56
C GLU A 252 -1.74 4.14 -14.08
N LEU A 253 -2.22 3.08 -13.49
CA LEU A 253 -1.42 1.87 -13.26
C LEU A 253 -1.13 1.26 -14.61
N SER A 254 0.12 1.36 -15.08
CA SER A 254 0.59 0.67 -16.27
C SER A 254 0.46 -0.83 -16.06
N LEU A 255 -0.53 -1.45 -16.66
CA LEU A 255 -0.65 -2.89 -16.73
C LEU A 255 0.19 -3.38 -17.89
N ILE A 256 1.23 -4.13 -17.59
CA ILE A 256 1.95 -4.89 -18.62
C ILE A 256 1.14 -6.15 -18.86
N HIS A 257 0.48 -6.20 -20.01
CA HIS A 257 -0.04 -7.45 -20.55
C HIS A 257 1.09 -8.13 -21.29
N ILE A 258 1.49 -9.31 -20.83
CA ILE A 258 2.38 -10.22 -21.55
C ILE A 258 1.56 -11.32 -22.18
#